data_268754977619a6d947b069eba2eade89
#
_entry.id   268754977619a6d947b069eba2eade89
#
_cell.length_a   1.000
_cell.length_b   1.000
_cell.length_c   1.000
_cell.angle_alpha   90.00
_cell.angle_beta   90.00
_cell.angle_gamma   90.00
#
_symmetry.space_group_name_H-M   'P 1'
#
loop_
_entity.id
_entity.type
_entity.pdbx_description
1 polymer ?
#
loop_
_entity_poly.entity_id
_entity_poly.type
_entity_poly.pdbx_seq_one_letter_code
_entity_poly.pdbx_strand_id
1 'polypeptide(L)'
;MDTIEQMIQKKAYELGYEKCGIIPIGLMDGYTEKFNERIEKIPKSKMFYENQQRLAKFREIYPWAKSVVVLTVAYGKYKVPEMLNGLIAKAYLFDTRVDENTKEYQNNRALEKYMQELGLKVETNQKFGVVGMRWAALQAGLGIIRRNNFLYTESGSWVHLEAWVTDREMELKETNNVVECPKSCNRCIASCPTKSLSDPYTMSPTECISFLTTFGGRDLPHEPLSKTFGNCIYGCDICQDACPMNKGKWKDEEEFSGLEELAPSLIPENILNMEEDFYRNKVQPKFFYLSADDLWKWKVDVLCYMRNNYKESYKSLIINACNNENNKVREMACSICDELSLQ
;
A
#
# COMPACT_ATOMS: atom_id res chain seq x y z
N MET A 1 -3.19 -31.15 24.07
CA MET A 1 -2.07 -30.64 23.24
C MET A 1 -2.68 -29.71 22.22
N ASP A 2 -2.06 -28.55 22.04
CA ASP A 2 -2.49 -27.62 20.99
C ASP A 2 -2.32 -28.26 19.61
N THR A 3 -3.21 -27.97 18.67
CA THR A 3 -3.03 -28.34 17.27
C THR A 3 -1.94 -27.48 16.62
N ILE A 4 -1.44 -27.89 15.46
CA ILE A 4 -0.41 -27.11 14.73
C ILE A 4 -0.94 -25.70 14.40
N GLU A 5 -2.21 -25.60 14.00
CA GLU A 5 -2.89 -24.33 13.73
C GLU A 5 -2.89 -23.41 14.96
N GLN A 6 -3.26 -23.96 16.13
CA GLN A 6 -3.25 -23.22 17.39
C GLN A 6 -1.83 -22.80 17.81
N MET A 7 -0.83 -23.65 17.56
CA MET A 7 0.57 -23.32 17.84
C MET A 7 1.06 -22.16 16.94
N ILE A 8 0.72 -22.18 15.64
CA ILE A 8 1.05 -21.09 14.71
C ILE A 8 0.37 -19.80 15.15
N GLN A 9 -0.92 -19.83 15.45
CA GLN A 9 -1.69 -18.66 15.87
C GLN A 9 -1.14 -18.06 17.18
N LYS A 10 -0.88 -18.90 18.17
CA LYS A 10 -0.27 -18.48 19.44
C LYS A 10 1.08 -17.80 19.21
N LYS A 11 1.93 -18.42 18.38
CA LYS A 11 3.22 -17.84 18.03
C LYS A 11 3.09 -16.50 17.31
N ALA A 12 2.13 -16.37 16.40
CA ALA A 12 1.85 -15.10 15.74
C ALA A 12 1.48 -14.00 16.74
N TYR A 13 0.61 -14.29 17.71
CA TYR A 13 0.25 -13.31 18.75
C TYR A 13 1.42 -12.96 19.67
N GLU A 14 2.26 -13.93 20.05
CA GLU A 14 3.51 -13.67 20.79
C GLU A 14 4.46 -12.73 20.05
N LEU A 15 4.47 -12.80 18.73
CA LEU A 15 5.26 -11.94 17.84
C LEU A 15 4.59 -10.57 17.58
N GLY A 16 3.37 -10.33 18.08
CA GLY A 16 2.68 -9.06 17.98
C GLY A 16 1.81 -8.87 16.73
N TYR A 17 1.49 -9.94 16.01
CA TYR A 17 0.45 -9.89 14.98
C TYR A 17 -0.92 -9.62 15.61
N GLU A 18 -1.76 -8.84 14.93
CA GLU A 18 -3.09 -8.50 15.42
C GLU A 18 -4.05 -9.69 15.28
N LYS A 19 -4.01 -10.37 14.14
CA LYS A 19 -4.82 -11.56 13.82
C LYS A 19 -4.04 -12.57 13.00
N CYS A 20 -4.39 -13.85 13.16
CA CYS A 20 -3.82 -14.95 12.42
C CYS A 20 -4.89 -15.99 12.11
N GLY A 21 -5.13 -16.25 10.83
CA GLY A 21 -6.04 -17.30 10.40
C GLY A 21 -5.39 -18.20 9.36
N ILE A 22 -5.96 -19.38 9.21
CA ILE A 22 -5.48 -20.42 8.28
C ILE A 22 -6.67 -20.92 7.49
N ILE A 23 -6.54 -20.98 6.17
CA ILE A 23 -7.60 -21.48 5.29
C ILE A 23 -7.08 -22.56 4.36
N PRO A 24 -7.91 -23.56 4.02
CA PRO A 24 -7.61 -24.48 2.94
C PRO A 24 -7.42 -23.75 1.61
N ILE A 25 -6.44 -24.15 0.80
CA ILE A 25 -6.12 -23.50 -0.47
C ILE A 25 -7.30 -23.46 -1.45
N GLY A 26 -8.25 -24.40 -1.31
CA GLY A 26 -9.48 -24.43 -2.12
C GLY A 26 -10.35 -23.17 -1.99
N LEU A 27 -10.32 -22.49 -0.84
CA LEU A 27 -11.07 -21.24 -0.66
C LEU A 27 -10.52 -20.06 -1.48
N MET A 28 -9.31 -20.23 -2.04
CA MET A 28 -8.72 -19.24 -2.94
C MET A 28 -9.27 -19.29 -4.37
N ASP A 29 -9.97 -20.37 -4.76
CA ASP A 29 -10.54 -20.49 -6.12
C ASP A 29 -11.54 -19.37 -6.41
N GLY A 30 -12.36 -18.96 -5.45
CA GLY A 30 -13.25 -17.81 -5.58
C GLY A 30 -12.54 -16.46 -5.81
N TYR A 31 -11.26 -16.33 -5.46
CA TYR A 31 -10.48 -15.14 -5.80
C TYR A 31 -10.27 -15.00 -7.31
N THR A 32 -9.99 -16.09 -8.00
CA THR A 32 -9.78 -16.10 -9.46
C THR A 32 -11.03 -15.62 -10.20
N GLU A 33 -12.21 -16.05 -9.77
CA GLU A 33 -13.48 -15.58 -10.32
C GLU A 33 -13.67 -14.08 -10.10
N LYS A 34 -13.48 -13.61 -8.87
CA LYS A 34 -13.58 -12.17 -8.53
C LYS A 34 -12.54 -11.31 -9.24
N PHE A 35 -11.37 -11.84 -9.49
CA PHE A 35 -10.31 -11.18 -10.24
C PHE A 35 -10.73 -10.96 -11.70
N ASN A 36 -11.28 -11.98 -12.36
CA ASN A 36 -11.77 -11.90 -13.73
C ASN A 36 -12.99 -10.96 -13.85
N GLU A 37 -13.99 -11.08 -12.98
CA GLU A 37 -15.14 -10.16 -12.90
C GLU A 37 -14.68 -8.68 -12.82
N ARG A 38 -13.59 -8.41 -12.08
CA ARG A 38 -13.06 -7.06 -11.92
C ARG A 38 -12.45 -6.53 -13.20
N ILE A 39 -11.71 -7.35 -13.95
CA ILE A 39 -11.14 -6.99 -15.24
C ILE A 39 -12.26 -6.68 -16.25
N GLU A 40 -13.30 -7.50 -16.28
CA GLU A 40 -14.47 -7.30 -17.15
C GLU A 40 -15.22 -6.02 -16.80
N LYS A 41 -15.41 -5.75 -15.51
CA LYS A 41 -16.11 -4.55 -15.02
C LYS A 41 -15.37 -3.25 -15.32
N ILE A 42 -14.02 -3.28 -15.33
CA ILE A 42 -13.17 -2.09 -15.55
C ILE A 42 -12.12 -2.41 -16.62
N PRO A 43 -12.48 -2.50 -17.91
CA PRO A 43 -11.56 -2.94 -18.98
C PRO A 43 -10.31 -2.07 -19.12
N LYS A 44 -10.40 -0.77 -18.85
CA LYS A 44 -9.24 0.16 -18.88
C LYS A 44 -8.16 -0.18 -17.84
N SER A 45 -8.51 -0.94 -16.81
CA SER A 45 -7.57 -1.39 -15.77
C SER A 45 -6.89 -2.72 -16.09
N LYS A 46 -7.18 -3.32 -17.25
CA LYS A 46 -6.66 -4.64 -17.64
C LYS A 46 -5.14 -4.72 -17.52
N MET A 47 -4.42 -3.73 -18.02
CA MET A 47 -2.96 -3.66 -17.96
C MET A 47 -2.43 -3.74 -16.51
N PHE A 48 -3.08 -3.08 -15.56
CA PHE A 48 -2.73 -3.18 -14.14
C PHE A 48 -2.95 -4.60 -13.61
N TYR A 49 -4.08 -5.20 -13.95
CA TYR A 49 -4.43 -6.55 -13.46
C TYR A 49 -3.62 -7.65 -14.13
N GLU A 50 -3.15 -7.48 -15.37
CA GLU A 50 -2.25 -8.44 -16.03
C GLU A 50 -1.01 -8.72 -15.17
N ASN A 51 -0.42 -7.69 -14.57
CA ASN A 51 0.71 -7.82 -13.66
C ASN A 51 0.36 -8.53 -12.33
N GLN A 52 -0.92 -8.60 -11.98
CA GLN A 52 -1.43 -9.25 -10.78
C GLN A 52 -1.94 -10.68 -11.02
N GLN A 53 -1.98 -11.16 -12.27
CA GLN A 53 -2.50 -12.49 -12.60
C GLN A 53 -1.82 -13.63 -11.85
N ARG A 54 -0.53 -13.47 -11.48
CA ARG A 54 0.18 -14.46 -10.67
C ARG A 54 -0.54 -14.79 -9.36
N LEU A 55 -1.26 -13.82 -8.76
CA LEU A 55 -2.03 -14.04 -7.53
C LEU A 55 -3.30 -14.88 -7.75
N ALA A 56 -3.82 -14.92 -8.98
CA ALA A 56 -4.92 -15.79 -9.39
C ALA A 56 -4.43 -17.17 -9.88
N LYS A 57 -3.17 -17.24 -10.32
CA LYS A 57 -2.51 -18.47 -10.79
C LYS A 57 -1.71 -19.18 -9.69
N PHE A 58 -2.07 -18.99 -8.45
CA PHE A 58 -1.35 -19.55 -7.29
C PHE A 58 -1.20 -21.08 -7.37
N ARG A 59 -2.18 -21.80 -7.94
CA ARG A 59 -2.10 -23.26 -8.11
C ARG A 59 -1.04 -23.71 -9.12
N GLU A 60 -0.75 -22.90 -10.13
CA GLU A 60 0.31 -23.15 -11.10
C GLU A 60 1.68 -22.89 -10.47
N ILE A 61 1.79 -21.84 -9.64
CA ILE A 61 3.04 -21.43 -8.99
C ILE A 61 3.36 -22.32 -7.79
N TYR A 62 2.34 -22.66 -6.99
CA TYR A 62 2.46 -23.46 -5.77
C TYR A 62 1.60 -24.72 -5.84
N PRO A 63 1.86 -25.68 -6.77
CA PRO A 63 1.02 -26.86 -6.96
C PRO A 63 0.99 -27.80 -5.75
N TRP A 64 1.95 -27.66 -4.85
CA TRP A 64 2.09 -28.41 -3.61
C TRP A 64 1.33 -27.79 -2.42
N ALA A 65 0.87 -26.54 -2.54
CA ALA A 65 0.22 -25.84 -1.45
C ALA A 65 -1.16 -26.42 -1.14
N LYS A 66 -1.43 -26.59 0.15
CA LYS A 66 -2.71 -27.11 0.67
C LYS A 66 -3.45 -26.11 1.54
N SER A 67 -2.73 -25.16 2.16
CA SER A 67 -3.33 -24.12 2.97
C SER A 67 -2.61 -22.77 2.83
N VAL A 68 -3.29 -21.72 3.26
CA VAL A 68 -2.74 -20.35 3.36
C VAL A 68 -2.82 -19.92 4.81
N VAL A 69 -1.68 -19.56 5.40
CA VAL A 69 -1.60 -18.83 6.68
C VAL A 69 -1.64 -17.35 6.33
N VAL A 70 -2.57 -16.59 6.88
CA VAL A 70 -2.73 -15.16 6.61
C VAL A 70 -2.86 -14.38 7.91
N LEU A 71 -2.18 -13.23 7.99
CA LEU A 71 -2.06 -12.43 9.20
C LEU A 71 -2.30 -10.94 8.89
N THR A 72 -2.65 -10.21 9.96
CA THR A 72 -2.70 -8.75 9.93
C THR A 72 -1.66 -8.15 10.87
N VAL A 73 -0.99 -7.09 10.39
CA VAL A 73 -0.03 -6.28 11.14
C VAL A 73 -0.62 -4.87 11.24
N ALA A 74 -1.02 -4.47 12.44
CA ALA A 74 -1.56 -3.13 12.67
C ALA A 74 -0.42 -2.10 12.71
N TYR A 75 -0.44 -1.12 11.79
CA TYR A 75 0.53 -0.02 11.77
C TYR A 75 -0.04 1.31 12.28
N GLY A 76 -1.31 1.35 12.61
CA GLY A 76 -1.98 2.55 13.15
C GLY A 76 -1.51 2.99 14.54
N LYS A 77 -0.53 2.29 15.13
CA LYS A 77 0.14 2.64 16.38
C LYS A 77 1.27 3.66 16.21
N TYR A 78 1.81 3.79 15.01
CA TYR A 78 2.99 4.61 14.74
C TYR A 78 2.67 6.09 14.56
N LYS A 79 3.58 6.94 15.00
CA LYS A 79 3.54 8.39 14.81
C LYS A 79 3.87 8.75 13.37
N VAL A 80 3.08 9.63 12.77
CA VAL A 80 3.41 10.25 11.48
C VAL A 80 4.23 11.49 11.77
N PRO A 81 5.47 11.62 11.24
CA PRO A 81 6.23 12.86 11.35
C PRO A 81 5.40 14.06 10.83
N GLU A 82 5.26 15.10 11.62
CA GLU A 82 4.36 16.23 11.34
C GLU A 82 4.56 16.79 9.93
N MET A 83 5.81 16.91 9.50
CA MET A 83 6.19 17.43 8.18
C MET A 83 5.76 16.53 7.00
N LEU A 84 5.44 15.26 7.24
CA LEU A 84 4.99 14.31 6.22
C LEU A 84 3.47 14.07 6.23
N ASN A 85 2.77 14.69 7.17
CA ASN A 85 1.33 14.46 7.32
C ASN A 85 0.56 14.88 6.06
N GLY A 86 -0.15 13.92 5.47
CA GLY A 86 -0.92 14.13 4.24
C GLY A 86 -0.10 14.17 2.94
N LEU A 87 1.24 14.12 3.01
CA LEU A 87 2.12 14.08 1.81
C LEU A 87 2.31 12.65 1.29
N ILE A 88 2.61 11.73 2.21
CA ILE A 88 2.87 10.32 1.90
C ILE A 88 1.81 9.48 2.59
N ALA A 89 1.24 8.53 1.87
CA ALA A 89 0.25 7.64 2.47
C ALA A 89 0.89 6.76 3.56
N LYS A 90 0.18 6.65 4.68
CA LYS A 90 0.65 6.01 5.91
C LYS A 90 1.13 4.57 5.70
N ALA A 91 0.44 3.81 4.83
CA ALA A 91 0.83 2.44 4.50
C ALA A 91 2.26 2.34 3.92
N TYR A 92 2.77 3.38 3.27
CA TYR A 92 4.13 3.40 2.73
C TYR A 92 5.15 3.91 3.75
N LEU A 93 4.76 4.85 4.63
CA LEU A 93 5.63 5.31 5.71
C LEU A 93 5.99 4.18 6.68
N PHE A 94 5.04 3.27 6.93
CA PHE A 94 5.18 2.18 7.90
C PHE A 94 5.31 0.80 7.23
N ASP A 95 5.77 0.75 5.98
CA ASP A 95 5.97 -0.50 5.28
C ASP A 95 7.25 -1.21 5.78
N THR A 96 7.07 -2.39 6.34
CA THR A 96 8.14 -3.18 6.95
C THR A 96 8.57 -4.37 6.11
N ARG A 97 7.93 -4.57 4.95
CA ARG A 97 8.12 -5.80 4.14
C ARG A 97 9.53 -6.01 3.60
N VAL A 98 10.35 -4.98 3.58
CA VAL A 98 11.72 -5.02 3.02
C VAL A 98 12.78 -4.42 3.93
N ASP A 99 12.41 -3.87 5.08
CA ASP A 99 13.34 -3.27 6.02
C ASP A 99 13.71 -4.28 7.11
N GLU A 100 14.86 -4.90 6.94
CA GLU A 100 15.37 -5.93 7.84
C GLU A 100 15.62 -5.45 9.27
N ASN A 101 15.72 -4.14 9.48
CA ASN A 101 15.94 -3.56 10.80
C ASN A 101 14.63 -3.38 11.60
N THR A 102 13.48 -3.53 10.95
CA THR A 102 12.19 -3.41 11.64
C THR A 102 11.84 -4.69 12.40
N LYS A 103 11.19 -4.49 13.55
CA LYS A 103 10.71 -5.59 14.37
C LYS A 103 9.71 -6.47 13.61
N GLU A 104 8.85 -5.88 12.82
CA GLU A 104 7.85 -6.59 12.03
C GLU A 104 8.50 -7.49 10.98
N TYR A 105 9.55 -7.02 10.29
CA TYR A 105 10.30 -7.87 9.36
C TYR A 105 10.93 -9.07 10.08
N GLN A 106 11.57 -8.82 11.22
CA GLN A 106 12.16 -9.89 12.03
C GLN A 106 11.11 -10.86 12.56
N ASN A 107 9.94 -10.37 12.95
CA ASN A 107 8.82 -11.20 13.38
C ASN A 107 8.30 -12.08 12.24
N ASN A 108 8.24 -11.55 11.01
CA ASN A 108 7.90 -12.31 9.82
C ASN A 108 8.87 -13.50 9.61
N ARG A 109 10.18 -13.23 9.68
CA ARG A 109 11.20 -14.31 9.58
C ARG A 109 11.14 -15.30 10.72
N ALA A 110 10.87 -14.83 11.95
CA ALA A 110 10.75 -15.68 13.11
C ALA A 110 9.53 -16.63 13.01
N LEU A 111 8.39 -16.14 12.51
CA LEU A 111 7.20 -16.96 12.32
C LEU A 111 7.43 -17.99 11.20
N GLU A 112 8.05 -17.59 10.10
CA GLU A 112 8.41 -18.51 9.02
C GLU A 112 9.29 -19.65 9.51
N LYS A 113 10.35 -19.31 10.25
CA LYS A 113 11.26 -20.29 10.86
C LYS A 113 10.52 -21.23 11.80
N TYR A 114 9.63 -20.69 12.64
CA TYR A 114 8.83 -21.50 13.56
C TYR A 114 7.93 -22.50 12.83
N MET A 115 7.27 -22.08 11.75
CA MET A 115 6.47 -23.01 10.92
C MET A 115 7.33 -24.09 10.28
N GLN A 116 8.55 -23.77 9.85
CA GLN A 116 9.51 -24.75 9.34
C GLN A 116 9.96 -25.74 10.43
N GLU A 117 10.18 -25.28 11.65
CA GLU A 117 10.51 -26.13 12.83
C GLU A 117 9.35 -27.09 13.19
N LEU A 118 8.10 -26.72 12.88
CA LEU A 118 6.93 -27.60 12.99
C LEU A 118 6.84 -28.62 11.83
N GLY A 119 7.83 -28.63 10.93
CA GLY A 119 7.91 -29.55 9.80
C GLY A 119 7.02 -29.16 8.61
N LEU A 120 6.66 -27.88 8.48
CA LEU A 120 5.90 -27.37 7.34
C LEU A 120 6.87 -26.86 6.25
N LYS A 121 6.58 -27.18 5.00
CA LYS A 121 7.09 -26.43 3.87
C LYS A 121 6.25 -25.16 3.75
N VAL A 122 6.90 -23.99 3.81
CA VAL A 122 6.24 -22.68 3.71
C VAL A 122 6.96 -21.82 2.67
N GLU A 123 6.20 -21.00 1.98
CA GLU A 123 6.72 -20.01 1.03
C GLU A 123 5.91 -18.72 1.08
N THR A 124 6.61 -17.59 1.00
CA THR A 124 6.01 -16.26 0.96
C THR A 124 6.69 -15.39 -0.10
N ASN A 125 5.98 -14.36 -0.53
CA ASN A 125 6.54 -13.24 -1.27
C ASN A 125 6.16 -11.96 -0.52
N GLN A 126 7.06 -11.49 0.35
CA GLN A 126 6.78 -10.34 1.21
C GLN A 126 6.43 -9.06 0.43
N LYS A 127 7.12 -8.80 -0.69
CA LYS A 127 6.88 -7.58 -1.47
C LYS A 127 5.49 -7.55 -2.11
N PHE A 128 5.06 -8.67 -2.68
CA PHE A 128 3.91 -8.67 -3.58
C PHE A 128 2.85 -9.74 -3.24
N GLY A 129 3.04 -10.48 -2.16
CA GLY A 129 2.15 -11.55 -1.72
C GLY A 129 2.25 -12.82 -2.57
N VAL A 130 1.77 -13.95 -2.03
CA VAL A 130 1.73 -15.27 -2.69
C VAL A 130 0.36 -15.59 -3.28
N VAL A 131 -0.69 -14.97 -2.74
CA VAL A 131 -2.10 -15.14 -3.14
C VAL A 131 -2.82 -13.80 -3.05
N GLY A 132 -4.08 -13.73 -3.41
CA GLY A 132 -4.95 -12.58 -3.17
C GLY A 132 -5.17 -12.35 -1.66
N MET A 133 -4.23 -11.69 -0.98
CA MET A 133 -4.17 -11.61 0.50
C MET A 133 -5.44 -11.06 1.15
N ARG A 134 -6.09 -10.05 0.56
CA ARG A 134 -7.36 -9.52 1.09
C ARG A 134 -8.49 -10.54 1.01
N TRP A 135 -8.50 -11.38 -0.03
CA TRP A 135 -9.46 -12.48 -0.14
C TRP A 135 -9.17 -13.56 0.90
N ALA A 136 -7.91 -13.94 1.06
CA ALA A 136 -7.49 -14.90 2.08
C ALA A 136 -7.89 -14.42 3.49
N ALA A 137 -7.62 -13.16 3.82
CA ALA A 137 -7.98 -12.56 5.11
C ALA A 137 -9.50 -12.54 5.36
N LEU A 138 -10.30 -12.23 4.31
CA LEU A 138 -11.75 -12.32 4.38
C LEU A 138 -12.23 -13.75 4.66
N GLN A 139 -11.70 -14.75 3.94
CA GLN A 139 -12.06 -16.16 4.12
C GLN A 139 -11.62 -16.71 5.48
N ALA A 140 -10.51 -16.20 6.01
CA ALA A 140 -9.99 -16.54 7.33
C ALA A 140 -10.72 -15.84 8.50
N GLY A 141 -11.67 -14.93 8.21
CA GLY A 141 -12.43 -14.21 9.23
C GLY A 141 -11.67 -13.07 9.91
N LEU A 142 -10.53 -12.60 9.35
CA LEU A 142 -9.72 -11.56 9.98
C LEU A 142 -10.40 -10.18 9.96
N GLY A 143 -11.37 -9.98 9.10
CA GLY A 143 -12.07 -8.72 8.95
C GLY A 143 -13.02 -8.74 7.77
N ILE A 144 -13.46 -7.56 7.32
CA ILE A 144 -14.36 -7.40 6.17
C ILE A 144 -13.76 -6.45 5.12
N ILE A 145 -14.14 -6.65 3.87
CA ILE A 145 -13.82 -5.69 2.80
C ILE A 145 -14.92 -4.62 2.78
N ARG A 146 -14.53 -3.35 2.87
CA ARG A 146 -15.46 -2.22 2.80
C ARG A 146 -15.54 -1.62 1.39
N ARG A 147 -16.46 -0.67 1.21
CA ARG A 147 -16.78 -0.04 -0.09
C ARG A 147 -15.59 0.60 -0.80
N ASN A 148 -14.53 0.98 -0.06
CA ASN A 148 -13.27 1.50 -0.62
C ASN A 148 -12.26 0.40 -0.98
N ASN A 149 -12.65 -0.87 -0.96
CA ASN A 149 -11.82 -2.05 -1.24
C ASN A 149 -10.68 -2.33 -0.25
N PHE A 150 -10.63 -1.66 0.90
CA PHE A 150 -9.70 -2.02 1.96
C PHE A 150 -10.31 -3.08 2.88
N LEU A 151 -9.43 -3.94 3.43
CA LEU A 151 -9.77 -4.78 4.57
C LEU A 151 -9.86 -3.90 5.82
N TYR A 152 -10.85 -4.15 6.64
CA TYR A 152 -11.02 -3.54 7.96
C TYR A 152 -11.07 -4.64 9.01
N THR A 153 -10.22 -4.48 10.00
CA THR A 153 -10.23 -5.21 11.27
C THR A 153 -10.79 -4.32 12.37
N GLU A 154 -10.69 -4.74 13.62
CA GLU A 154 -10.98 -3.90 14.78
C GLU A 154 -10.06 -2.67 14.87
N SER A 155 -8.85 -2.74 14.28
CA SER A 155 -7.91 -1.61 14.14
C SER A 155 -8.21 -0.69 12.94
N GLY A 156 -9.37 -0.85 12.30
CA GLY A 156 -9.73 -0.12 11.09
C GLY A 156 -9.04 -0.69 9.85
N SER A 157 -8.73 0.17 8.86
CA SER A 157 -7.99 -0.24 7.65
C SER A 157 -6.48 -0.05 7.77
N TRP A 158 -5.98 0.31 8.94
CA TRP A 158 -4.57 0.59 9.19
C TRP A 158 -3.79 -0.69 9.48
N VAL A 159 -3.90 -1.64 8.57
CA VAL A 159 -3.28 -2.97 8.66
C VAL A 159 -2.58 -3.36 7.37
N HIS A 160 -1.40 -3.96 7.48
CA HIS A 160 -0.76 -4.71 6.43
C HIS A 160 -1.18 -6.17 6.49
N LEU A 161 -1.05 -6.87 5.38
CA LEU A 161 -1.33 -8.29 5.26
C LEU A 161 -0.04 -9.04 4.94
N GLU A 162 0.16 -10.15 5.62
CA GLU A 162 1.21 -11.12 5.33
C GLU A 162 0.58 -12.49 5.10
N ALA A 163 1.19 -13.30 4.23
CA ALA A 163 0.69 -14.64 3.97
C ALA A 163 1.81 -15.60 3.55
N TRP A 164 1.64 -16.85 3.93
CA TRP A 164 2.44 -17.99 3.49
C TRP A 164 1.52 -19.08 2.92
N VAL A 165 1.96 -19.75 1.85
CA VAL A 165 1.38 -21.01 1.44
C VAL A 165 2.11 -22.16 2.14
N THR A 166 1.38 -23.22 2.49
CA THR A 166 1.95 -24.39 3.19
C THR A 166 1.50 -25.71 2.56
N ASP A 167 2.30 -26.78 2.74
CA ASP A 167 2.08 -28.10 2.19
C ASP A 167 1.16 -29.01 3.03
N ARG A 168 0.66 -28.52 4.17
CA ARG A 168 -0.26 -29.25 5.04
C ARG A 168 -1.66 -28.67 4.94
N GLU A 169 -2.65 -29.54 4.88
CA GLU A 169 -4.05 -29.16 4.97
C GLU A 169 -4.37 -28.74 6.42
N MET A 170 -4.77 -27.49 6.60
CA MET A 170 -5.04 -26.87 7.89
C MET A 170 -6.19 -25.89 7.75
N GLU A 171 -6.97 -25.71 8.83
CA GLU A 171 -8.00 -24.68 8.92
C GLU A 171 -8.08 -24.15 10.34
N LEU A 172 -8.01 -22.82 10.47
CA LEU A 172 -8.27 -22.08 11.71
C LEU A 172 -8.83 -20.71 11.36
N LYS A 173 -10.13 -20.53 11.53
CA LYS A 173 -10.79 -19.25 11.27
C LYS A 173 -10.85 -18.40 12.51
N GLU A 174 -10.63 -17.11 12.30
CA GLU A 174 -10.88 -16.07 13.30
C GLU A 174 -12.33 -15.61 13.26
N THR A 175 -12.73 -14.96 14.32
CA THR A 175 -13.96 -14.19 14.35
C THR A 175 -13.63 -12.70 14.42
N ASN A 176 -14.47 -11.87 13.80
CA ASN A 176 -14.35 -10.42 13.90
C ASN A 176 -15.73 -9.80 14.20
N ASN A 177 -15.70 -8.65 14.87
CA ASN A 177 -16.88 -7.87 15.22
C ASN A 177 -16.99 -6.60 14.35
N VAL A 178 -16.37 -6.60 13.18
CA VAL A 178 -16.34 -5.43 12.30
C VAL A 178 -17.70 -5.24 11.63
N VAL A 179 -18.31 -4.10 11.87
CA VAL A 179 -19.63 -3.76 11.34
C VAL A 179 -19.55 -3.45 9.85
N GLU A 180 -20.46 -3.96 9.05
CA GLU A 180 -20.58 -3.66 7.62
C GLU A 180 -20.86 -2.17 7.34
N CYS A 181 -20.57 -1.73 6.10
CA CYS A 181 -20.95 -0.39 5.67
C CYS A 181 -22.48 -0.22 5.67
N PRO A 182 -23.01 0.86 6.26
CA PRO A 182 -24.42 1.21 6.05
C PRO A 182 -24.76 1.30 4.56
N LYS A 183 -25.94 0.82 4.16
CA LYS A 183 -26.35 0.78 2.75
C LYS A 183 -26.28 2.13 2.05
N SER A 184 -26.56 3.23 2.76
CA SER A 184 -26.52 4.60 2.24
C SER A 184 -25.15 5.28 2.34
N CYS A 185 -24.13 4.66 2.96
CA CYS A 185 -22.85 5.30 3.16
C CYS A 185 -22.05 5.33 1.84
N ASN A 186 -21.61 6.52 1.43
CA ASN A 186 -20.79 6.76 0.24
C ASN A 186 -19.59 7.69 0.51
N ARG A 187 -19.20 7.91 1.77
CA ARG A 187 -18.19 8.91 2.14
C ARG A 187 -16.85 8.71 1.42
N CYS A 188 -16.35 7.50 1.34
CA CYS A 188 -15.09 7.20 0.64
C CYS A 188 -15.19 7.45 -0.87
N ILE A 189 -16.36 7.19 -1.48
CA ILE A 189 -16.62 7.45 -2.90
C ILE A 189 -16.70 8.96 -3.15
N ALA A 190 -17.46 9.67 -2.32
CA ALA A 190 -17.63 11.12 -2.44
C ALA A 190 -16.33 11.89 -2.23
N SER A 191 -15.44 11.41 -1.32
CA SER A 191 -14.15 12.04 -1.02
C SER A 191 -13.06 11.77 -2.06
N CYS A 192 -13.22 10.78 -2.95
CA CYS A 192 -12.20 10.42 -3.92
C CYS A 192 -12.02 11.55 -4.96
N PRO A 193 -10.86 12.24 -4.99
CA PRO A 193 -10.70 13.43 -5.86
C PRO A 193 -10.73 13.08 -7.34
N THR A 194 -10.15 11.95 -7.71
CA THR A 194 -10.07 11.45 -9.09
C THR A 194 -11.28 10.64 -9.54
N LYS A 195 -12.24 10.38 -8.62
CA LYS A 195 -13.37 9.48 -8.86
C LYS A 195 -12.99 8.04 -9.23
N SER A 196 -11.75 7.64 -8.92
CA SER A 196 -11.30 6.25 -9.06
C SER A 196 -12.23 5.27 -8.33
N LEU A 197 -12.78 5.66 -7.17
CA LEU A 197 -13.91 4.97 -6.51
C LEU A 197 -15.21 5.46 -7.13
N SER A 198 -15.74 4.75 -8.11
CA SER A 198 -16.97 5.13 -8.83
C SER A 198 -18.23 4.61 -8.16
N ASP A 199 -18.18 3.42 -7.57
CA ASP A 199 -19.26 2.72 -6.89
C ASP A 199 -18.72 1.93 -5.68
N PRO A 200 -19.61 1.44 -4.80
CA PRO A 200 -19.21 0.48 -3.77
C PRO A 200 -18.43 -0.70 -4.35
N TYR A 201 -17.28 -0.99 -3.72
CA TYR A 201 -16.38 -2.09 -4.13
C TYR A 201 -15.83 -1.98 -5.56
N THR A 202 -15.98 -0.80 -6.19
CA THR A 202 -15.51 -0.55 -7.56
C THR A 202 -14.48 0.55 -7.55
N MET A 203 -13.24 0.22 -7.93
CA MET A 203 -12.12 1.15 -8.03
C MET A 203 -11.41 0.93 -9.36
N SER A 204 -11.16 2.03 -10.08
CA SER A 204 -10.27 2.04 -11.25
C SER A 204 -8.83 2.28 -10.77
N PRO A 205 -7.94 1.26 -10.76
CA PRO A 205 -6.57 1.43 -10.27
C PRO A 205 -5.81 2.52 -11.02
N THR A 206 -5.95 2.58 -12.34
CA THR A 206 -5.24 3.53 -13.21
C THR A 206 -5.67 5.00 -13.04
N GLU A 207 -6.72 5.26 -12.28
CA GLU A 207 -7.18 6.60 -11.91
C GLU A 207 -6.95 6.90 -10.42
N CYS A 208 -6.44 5.94 -9.66
CA CYS A 208 -6.17 6.12 -8.24
C CYS A 208 -4.89 6.96 -8.04
N ILE A 209 -4.95 8.01 -7.21
CA ILE A 209 -3.77 8.82 -6.88
C ILE A 209 -2.62 7.93 -6.42
N SER A 210 -2.90 6.93 -5.57
CA SER A 210 -1.86 6.01 -5.11
C SER A 210 -1.17 5.28 -6.25
N PHE A 211 -1.90 4.82 -7.27
CA PHE A 211 -1.28 4.21 -8.45
C PHE A 211 -0.52 5.24 -9.29
N LEU A 212 -1.11 6.41 -9.52
CA LEU A 212 -0.51 7.44 -10.36
C LEU A 212 0.80 7.99 -9.77
N THR A 213 0.90 8.11 -8.45
CA THR A 213 2.11 8.60 -7.76
C THR A 213 3.13 7.49 -7.47
N THR A 214 2.77 6.20 -7.49
CA THR A 214 3.72 5.11 -7.22
C THR A 214 4.16 4.38 -8.49
N PHE A 215 3.29 4.22 -9.47
CA PHE A 215 3.56 3.44 -10.69
C PHE A 215 3.39 4.25 -11.99
N GLY A 216 2.47 5.22 -11.99
CA GLY A 216 2.01 5.93 -13.19
C GLY A 216 2.75 7.21 -13.54
N GLY A 217 3.79 7.60 -12.78
CA GLY A 217 4.47 8.90 -12.89
C GLY A 217 5.07 9.25 -14.26
N ARG A 218 5.17 8.29 -15.18
CA ARG A 218 5.80 8.50 -16.51
C ARG A 218 5.16 9.61 -17.33
N ASP A 219 3.84 9.72 -17.27
CA ASP A 219 3.07 10.64 -18.11
C ASP A 219 2.33 11.72 -17.28
N LEU A 220 2.71 11.93 -16.01
CA LEU A 220 2.10 12.93 -15.15
C LEU A 220 2.09 14.35 -15.72
N PRO A 221 3.09 14.81 -16.50
CA PRO A 221 3.01 16.10 -17.19
C PRO A 221 1.73 16.27 -18.03
N HIS A 222 1.25 15.16 -18.63
CA HIS A 222 0.06 15.14 -19.47
C HIS A 222 -1.19 14.56 -18.78
N GLU A 223 -1.08 14.13 -17.51
CA GLU A 223 -2.18 13.51 -16.77
C GLU A 223 -3.10 14.56 -16.15
N PRO A 224 -4.31 14.77 -16.70
CA PRO A 224 -5.21 15.82 -16.21
C PRO A 224 -5.63 15.61 -14.75
N LEU A 225 -5.68 14.35 -14.26
CA LEU A 225 -6.02 14.04 -12.88
C LEU A 225 -4.96 14.56 -11.89
N SER A 226 -3.73 14.82 -12.34
CA SER A 226 -2.64 15.36 -11.49
C SER A 226 -3.00 16.70 -10.82
N LYS A 227 -3.94 17.44 -11.41
CA LYS A 227 -4.47 18.69 -10.82
C LYS A 227 -5.36 18.45 -9.59
N THR A 228 -5.77 17.23 -9.35
CA THR A 228 -6.66 16.84 -8.24
C THR A 228 -5.94 16.09 -7.11
N PHE A 229 -4.61 15.94 -7.18
CA PHE A 229 -3.85 15.16 -6.18
C PHE A 229 -3.78 15.83 -4.81
N GLY A 230 -4.10 17.15 -4.72
CA GLY A 230 -4.01 17.89 -3.46
C GLY A 230 -2.59 17.82 -2.88
N ASN A 231 -2.47 17.29 -1.68
CA ASN A 231 -1.17 17.20 -0.99
C ASN A 231 -0.41 15.88 -1.28
N CYS A 232 -1.00 14.93 -1.98
CA CYS A 232 -0.38 13.62 -2.15
C CYS A 232 0.84 13.68 -3.08
N ILE A 233 2.01 13.29 -2.57
CA ILE A 233 3.24 13.11 -3.36
C ILE A 233 3.60 11.64 -3.54
N TYR A 234 3.14 10.74 -2.63
CA TYR A 234 3.35 9.30 -2.76
C TYR A 234 2.24 8.52 -2.06
N GLY A 235 1.36 7.89 -2.82
CA GLY A 235 0.18 7.22 -2.27
C GLY A 235 -0.93 8.19 -1.88
N CYS A 236 -2.01 7.67 -1.32
CA CYS A 236 -3.19 8.47 -0.94
C CYS A 236 -4.02 7.73 0.11
N ASP A 237 -4.36 8.41 1.21
CA ASP A 237 -5.21 7.89 2.28
C ASP A 237 -6.63 8.48 2.31
N ILE A 238 -6.98 9.40 1.39
CA ILE A 238 -8.20 10.21 1.45
C ILE A 238 -9.46 9.36 1.67
N CYS A 239 -9.60 8.22 0.98
CA CYS A 239 -10.75 7.34 1.12
C CYS A 239 -10.76 6.55 2.45
N GLN A 240 -9.60 6.35 3.07
CA GLN A 240 -9.46 5.72 4.38
C GLN A 240 -9.73 6.75 5.48
N ASP A 241 -9.18 7.97 5.38
CA ASP A 241 -9.40 9.05 6.33
C ASP A 241 -10.87 9.51 6.36
N ALA A 242 -11.55 9.55 5.21
CA ALA A 242 -12.98 9.87 5.12
C ALA A 242 -13.90 8.80 5.73
N CYS A 243 -13.38 7.60 6.00
CA CYS A 243 -14.19 6.50 6.52
C CYS A 243 -14.43 6.67 8.04
N PRO A 244 -15.69 6.78 8.50
CA PRO A 244 -15.98 6.95 9.92
C PRO A 244 -15.54 5.75 10.76
N MET A 245 -15.32 4.59 10.14
CA MET A 245 -14.87 3.38 10.83
C MET A 245 -13.37 3.40 11.17
N ASN A 246 -12.63 4.36 10.60
CA ASN A 246 -11.24 4.63 10.97
C ASN A 246 -11.11 5.69 12.08
N LYS A 247 -12.22 6.36 12.43
CA LYS A 247 -12.19 7.40 13.48
C LYS A 247 -11.74 6.79 14.83
N GLY A 248 -10.68 7.36 15.40
CA GLY A 248 -10.09 6.91 16.67
C GLY A 248 -9.35 5.56 16.61
N LYS A 249 -9.08 5.05 15.39
CA LYS A 249 -8.30 3.82 15.20
C LYS A 249 -6.81 4.08 15.02
N TRP A 250 -6.43 5.29 14.65
CA TRP A 250 -5.05 5.74 14.66
C TRP A 250 -4.65 6.14 16.08
N LYS A 251 -3.55 5.57 16.59
CA LYS A 251 -3.12 5.75 18.00
C LYS A 251 -2.03 6.80 18.17
N ASP A 252 -1.10 6.87 17.22
CA ASP A 252 -0.01 7.85 17.23
C ASP A 252 0.87 7.76 18.50
N GLU A 253 1.17 6.53 18.93
CA GLU A 253 1.82 6.25 20.22
C GLU A 253 3.29 5.87 20.09
N GLU A 254 3.66 5.12 19.05
CA GLU A 254 5.00 4.56 18.87
C GLU A 254 5.77 5.27 17.75
N GLU A 255 7.07 5.45 17.93
CA GLU A 255 7.94 5.91 16.86
C GLU A 255 8.33 4.77 15.93
N PHE A 256 8.38 5.05 14.63
CA PHE A 256 8.84 4.09 13.64
C PHE A 256 10.34 4.28 13.41
N SER A 257 11.11 3.19 13.56
CA SER A 257 12.57 3.24 13.48
C SER A 257 13.08 3.92 12.21
N GLY A 258 13.95 4.91 12.35
CA GLY A 258 14.61 5.64 11.27
C GLY A 258 13.72 6.60 10.49
N LEU A 259 12.41 6.68 10.77
CA LEU A 259 11.50 7.52 9.99
C LEU A 259 11.68 9.02 10.33
N GLU A 260 11.84 9.38 11.60
CA GLU A 260 12.07 10.77 12.01
C GLU A 260 13.36 11.34 11.42
N GLU A 261 14.42 10.52 11.32
CA GLU A 261 15.69 10.93 10.69
C GLU A 261 15.56 11.10 9.17
N LEU A 262 14.73 10.27 8.53
CA LEU A 262 14.52 10.31 7.09
C LEU A 262 13.52 11.41 6.69
N ALA A 263 12.57 11.74 7.55
CA ALA A 263 11.44 12.62 7.24
C ALA A 263 11.84 13.99 6.65
N PRO A 264 12.88 14.70 7.12
CA PRO A 264 13.31 15.95 6.51
C PRO A 264 13.69 15.80 5.03
N SER A 265 14.22 14.64 4.62
CA SER A 265 14.60 14.39 3.23
C SER A 265 13.40 14.14 2.32
N LEU A 266 12.22 13.86 2.89
CA LEU A 266 11.00 13.49 2.18
C LEU A 266 10.02 14.66 2.02
N ILE A 267 10.39 15.88 2.43
CA ILE A 267 9.58 17.07 2.14
C ILE A 267 9.78 17.53 0.68
N PRO A 268 8.79 18.19 0.07
CA PRO A 268 8.81 18.54 -1.34
C PRO A 268 10.07 19.25 -1.80
N GLU A 269 10.55 20.25 -1.06
CA GLU A 269 11.74 21.03 -1.38
C GLU A 269 13.00 20.16 -1.44
N ASN A 270 13.13 19.22 -0.52
CA ASN A 270 14.30 18.36 -0.43
C ASN A 270 14.25 17.21 -1.44
N ILE A 271 13.07 16.67 -1.76
CA ILE A 271 12.94 15.68 -2.83
C ILE A 271 13.32 16.27 -4.18
N LEU A 272 12.91 17.49 -4.49
CA LEU A 272 13.24 18.12 -5.78
C LEU A 272 14.75 18.29 -5.96
N ASN A 273 15.48 18.55 -4.88
CA ASN A 273 16.93 18.70 -4.85
C ASN A 273 17.69 17.42 -4.47
N MET A 274 16.98 16.29 -4.32
CA MET A 274 17.60 15.04 -3.86
C MET A 274 18.59 14.49 -4.89
N GLU A 275 19.73 14.04 -4.37
CA GLU A 275 20.78 13.38 -5.15
C GLU A 275 20.46 11.89 -5.38
N GLU A 276 20.85 11.37 -6.55
CA GLU A 276 20.59 9.97 -6.94
C GLU A 276 21.15 8.94 -5.94
N ASP A 277 22.38 9.17 -5.45
CA ASP A 277 23.01 8.25 -4.50
C ASP A 277 22.28 8.20 -3.15
N PHE A 278 21.80 9.36 -2.67
CA PHE A 278 21.00 9.39 -1.46
C PHE A 278 19.66 8.66 -1.66
N TYR A 279 19.01 8.91 -2.79
CA TYR A 279 17.77 8.22 -3.14
C TYR A 279 17.95 6.70 -3.16
N ARG A 280 18.92 6.21 -3.92
CA ARG A 280 19.20 4.76 -4.08
C ARG A 280 19.50 4.07 -2.77
N ASN A 281 20.26 4.72 -1.89
CA ASN A 281 20.78 4.09 -0.67
C ASN A 281 19.87 4.29 0.56
N LYS A 282 19.07 5.36 0.61
CA LYS A 282 18.29 5.73 1.81
C LYS A 282 16.77 5.74 1.58
N VAL A 283 16.29 6.16 0.42
CA VAL A 283 14.86 6.35 0.16
C VAL A 283 14.27 5.14 -0.55
N GLN A 284 14.86 4.74 -1.65
CA GLN A 284 14.33 3.68 -2.50
C GLN A 284 14.18 2.32 -1.79
N PRO A 285 15.08 1.88 -0.89
CA PRO A 285 14.88 0.63 -0.16
C PRO A 285 13.58 0.59 0.65
N LYS A 286 13.16 1.72 1.22
CA LYS A 286 11.90 1.86 1.94
C LYS A 286 10.70 1.97 0.98
N PHE A 287 10.82 2.74 -0.09
CA PHE A 287 9.76 3.00 -1.06
C PHE A 287 9.92 2.16 -2.33
N PHE A 288 10.07 0.87 -2.16
CA PHE A 288 10.50 -0.12 -3.17
C PHE A 288 9.56 -0.33 -4.37
N TYR A 289 8.39 0.30 -4.39
CA TYR A 289 7.52 0.30 -5.59
C TYR A 289 8.12 1.10 -6.75
N LEU A 290 8.98 2.06 -6.46
CA LEU A 290 9.81 2.73 -7.45
C LEU A 290 11.17 2.03 -7.54
N SER A 291 11.75 2.00 -8.74
CA SER A 291 13.09 1.43 -8.94
C SER A 291 14.19 2.40 -8.50
N ALA A 292 15.42 1.90 -8.44
CA ALA A 292 16.59 2.72 -8.11
C ALA A 292 16.85 3.87 -9.10
N ASP A 293 16.28 3.80 -10.31
CA ASP A 293 16.41 4.82 -11.36
C ASP A 293 15.18 5.71 -11.48
N ASP A 294 14.25 5.64 -10.53
CA ASP A 294 12.95 6.32 -10.58
C ASP A 294 12.87 7.60 -9.71
N LEU A 295 13.99 8.18 -9.25
CA LEU A 295 13.98 9.44 -8.50
C LEU A 295 13.23 10.55 -9.25
N TRP A 296 13.34 10.57 -10.58
CA TRP A 296 12.64 11.54 -11.41
C TRP A 296 11.11 11.48 -11.23
N LYS A 297 10.52 10.33 -10.92
CA LYS A 297 9.07 10.22 -10.65
C LYS A 297 8.70 10.97 -9.36
N TRP A 298 9.49 10.80 -8.30
CA TRP A 298 9.31 11.59 -7.09
C TRP A 298 9.38 13.09 -7.37
N LYS A 299 10.37 13.52 -8.18
CA LYS A 299 10.52 14.95 -8.56
C LYS A 299 9.31 15.45 -9.34
N VAL A 300 8.75 14.65 -10.25
CA VAL A 300 7.51 14.98 -10.98
C VAL A 300 6.30 15.07 -10.06
N ASP A 301 6.15 14.11 -9.12
CA ASP A 301 5.06 14.13 -8.14
C ASP A 301 5.13 15.36 -7.24
N VAL A 302 6.34 15.74 -6.81
CA VAL A 302 6.58 16.96 -6.02
C VAL A 302 6.27 18.23 -6.84
N LEU A 303 6.61 18.27 -8.11
CA LEU A 303 6.22 19.38 -8.97
C LEU A 303 4.69 19.46 -9.11
N CYS A 304 3.97 18.35 -9.22
CA CYS A 304 2.51 18.33 -9.16
C CYS A 304 1.99 18.92 -7.85
N TYR A 305 2.59 18.53 -6.72
CA TYR A 305 2.26 19.09 -5.42
C TYR A 305 2.51 20.60 -5.36
N MET A 306 3.69 21.07 -5.80
CA MET A 306 4.04 22.48 -5.79
C MET A 306 3.10 23.33 -6.67
N ARG A 307 2.64 22.78 -7.82
CA ARG A 307 1.61 23.42 -8.63
C ARG A 307 0.28 23.53 -7.90
N ASN A 308 -0.19 22.41 -7.31
CA ASN A 308 -1.50 22.33 -6.65
C ASN A 308 -1.55 23.15 -5.35
N ASN A 309 -0.41 23.40 -4.72
CA ASN A 309 -0.25 24.11 -3.45
C ASN A 309 0.77 25.26 -3.60
N TYR A 310 0.69 26.01 -4.71
CA TYR A 310 1.67 27.03 -5.02
C TYR A 310 1.83 28.06 -3.90
N LYS A 311 3.07 28.35 -3.58
CA LYS A 311 3.51 29.47 -2.75
C LYS A 311 4.76 30.11 -3.36
N GLU A 312 4.99 31.40 -3.10
CA GLU A 312 6.09 32.15 -3.74
C GLU A 312 7.48 31.51 -3.49
N SER A 313 7.66 30.86 -2.34
CA SER A 313 8.90 30.15 -2.04
C SER A 313 9.19 28.95 -2.97
N TYR A 314 8.20 28.46 -3.72
CA TYR A 314 8.40 27.41 -4.72
C TYR A 314 8.84 27.92 -6.09
N LYS A 315 8.67 29.22 -6.36
CA LYS A 315 8.97 29.84 -7.66
C LYS A 315 10.36 29.46 -8.18
N SER A 316 11.40 29.78 -7.40
CA SER A 316 12.78 29.51 -7.79
C SER A 316 13.07 28.00 -7.99
N LEU A 317 12.48 27.15 -7.17
CA LEU A 317 12.64 25.69 -7.27
C LEU A 317 12.04 25.15 -8.57
N ILE A 318 10.83 25.61 -8.93
CA ILE A 318 10.14 25.20 -10.17
C ILE A 318 10.93 25.70 -11.40
N ILE A 319 11.34 26.96 -11.40
CA ILE A 319 12.14 27.53 -12.50
C ILE A 319 13.47 26.79 -12.68
N ASN A 320 14.17 26.48 -11.59
CA ASN A 320 15.41 25.72 -11.65
C ASN A 320 15.20 24.31 -12.21
N ALA A 321 14.06 23.66 -11.89
CA ALA A 321 13.72 22.35 -12.39
C ALA A 321 13.49 22.32 -13.92
N CYS A 322 13.27 23.46 -14.57
CA CYS A 322 13.25 23.56 -16.03
C CYS A 322 14.60 23.23 -16.69
N ASN A 323 15.69 23.20 -15.92
CA ASN A 323 17.02 22.81 -16.37
C ASN A 323 17.43 21.41 -15.88
N ASN A 324 16.50 20.62 -15.34
CA ASN A 324 16.79 19.26 -14.85
C ASN A 324 17.28 18.35 -15.98
N GLU A 325 18.19 17.43 -15.68
CA GLU A 325 18.72 16.47 -16.65
C GLU A 325 17.64 15.51 -17.19
N ASN A 326 16.66 15.15 -16.35
CA ASN A 326 15.55 14.30 -16.76
C ASN A 326 14.50 15.10 -17.55
N ASN A 327 14.16 14.63 -18.74
CA ASN A 327 13.22 15.31 -19.65
C ASN A 327 11.80 15.45 -19.05
N LYS A 328 11.31 14.44 -18.29
CA LYS A 328 9.97 14.46 -17.69
C LYS A 328 9.88 15.49 -16.54
N VAL A 329 10.96 15.65 -15.79
CA VAL A 329 11.05 16.69 -14.76
C VAL A 329 11.04 18.09 -15.41
N ARG A 330 11.85 18.29 -16.47
CA ARG A 330 11.85 19.55 -17.23
C ARG A 330 10.48 19.88 -17.80
N GLU A 331 9.86 18.92 -18.49
CA GLU A 331 8.56 19.06 -19.13
C GLU A 331 7.50 19.49 -18.12
N MET A 332 7.46 18.84 -16.96
CA MET A 332 6.54 19.18 -15.87
C MET A 332 6.82 20.59 -15.33
N ALA A 333 8.07 20.92 -15.04
CA ALA A 333 8.45 22.23 -14.51
C ALA A 333 8.11 23.36 -15.48
N CYS A 334 8.47 23.22 -16.77
CA CYS A 334 8.15 24.23 -17.79
C CYS A 334 6.63 24.40 -17.97
N SER A 335 5.87 23.31 -17.99
CA SER A 335 4.40 23.38 -18.04
C SER A 335 3.81 24.15 -16.86
N ILE A 336 4.39 24.01 -15.66
CA ILE A 336 3.96 24.77 -14.47
C ILE A 336 4.36 26.25 -14.61
N CYS A 337 5.56 26.55 -15.11
CA CYS A 337 5.98 27.93 -15.37
C CYS A 337 5.02 28.63 -16.32
N ASP A 338 4.62 27.98 -17.41
CA ASP A 338 3.66 28.51 -18.37
C ASP A 338 2.27 28.71 -17.73
N GLU A 339 1.77 27.68 -16.99
CA GLU A 339 0.44 27.71 -16.34
C GLU A 339 0.35 28.85 -15.28
N LEU A 340 1.41 29.04 -14.50
CA LEU A 340 1.44 30.01 -13.40
C LEU A 340 2.11 31.34 -13.79
N SER A 341 2.54 31.51 -15.05
CA SER A 341 3.26 32.69 -15.55
C SER A 341 4.51 33.03 -14.72
N LEU A 342 5.30 32.03 -14.37
CA LEU A 342 6.53 32.19 -13.59
C LEU A 342 7.68 32.63 -14.52
N GLN A 343 8.32 33.76 -14.20
CA GLN A 343 9.47 34.30 -14.93
C GLN A 343 10.68 34.42 -14.02
#